data_e451ef3193d37a30dbd93f6bedc254b3
#
_entry.id   e451ef3193d37a30dbd93f6bedc254b3
#
_cell.length_a   1.000
_cell.length_b   1.000
_cell.length_c   1.000
_cell.angle_alpha   90.00
_cell.angle_beta   90.00
_cell.angle_gamma   90.00
#
_symmetry.space_group_name_H-M   'P 1'
#
loop_
_entity.id
_entity.type
_entity.pdbx_description
1 polymer ?
#
loop_
_entity_poly.entity_id
_entity_poly.type
_entity_poly.pdbx_seq_one_letter_code
_entity_poly.pdbx_strand_id
1 'polypeptide(L)'
;MKFLNQFIMYLCLLVSFWGFSQTSVNDYKYVSVPDNYSFLKNKDQYQLNSLTVFLFEKNDFTVINSLKSYPSDLANNNCLLLKSDVIKVKGIFKTKLQLVLTDCRDNIVFSSEIGQSKLKDYKKAFQEALRNTFVSLADLNYVYSGSVSSDKPPLPTVVAIETKKIKTPQHLALVAPETQIIAAT
;
A
#
# COMPACT_ATOMS: atom_id res chain seq x y z
N MET A 1 52.81 -16.41 -12.23
CA MET A 1 51.95 -15.37 -12.80
C MET A 1 50.70 -15.94 -13.51
N LYS A 2 50.79 -17.03 -14.28
CA LYS A 2 49.64 -17.62 -15.00
C LYS A 2 48.56 -18.16 -14.06
N PHE A 3 48.92 -18.85 -12.96
CA PHE A 3 47.97 -19.37 -11.97
C PHE A 3 47.22 -18.27 -11.20
N LEU A 4 47.89 -17.16 -10.90
CA LEU A 4 47.27 -16.03 -10.22
C LEU A 4 46.20 -15.35 -11.11
N ASN A 5 46.48 -15.19 -12.40
CA ASN A 5 45.54 -14.63 -13.36
C ASN A 5 44.32 -15.53 -13.57
N GLN A 6 44.52 -16.85 -13.58
CA GLN A 6 43.47 -17.83 -13.72
C GLN A 6 42.57 -17.85 -12.45
N PHE A 7 43.15 -17.71 -11.27
CA PHE A 7 42.43 -17.63 -10.02
C PHE A 7 41.59 -16.36 -9.92
N ILE A 8 42.10 -15.20 -10.34
CA ILE A 8 41.36 -13.93 -10.39
C ILE A 8 40.18 -14.02 -11.37
N MET A 9 40.36 -14.68 -12.52
CA MET A 9 39.30 -14.88 -13.51
C MET A 9 38.15 -15.74 -12.94
N TYR A 10 38.47 -16.81 -12.20
CA TYR A 10 37.44 -17.62 -11.50
C TYR A 10 36.76 -16.86 -10.37
N LEU A 11 37.49 -16.03 -9.63
CA LEU A 11 36.91 -15.20 -8.56
C LEU A 11 35.94 -14.15 -9.12
N CYS A 12 36.26 -13.52 -10.25
CA CYS A 12 35.36 -12.58 -10.93
C CYS A 12 34.08 -13.26 -11.45
N LEU A 13 34.18 -14.51 -11.93
CA LEU A 13 33.04 -15.30 -12.37
C LEU A 13 32.08 -15.64 -11.22
N LEU A 14 32.61 -15.92 -10.04
CA LEU A 14 31.81 -16.23 -8.85
C LEU A 14 31.03 -15.01 -8.32
N VAL A 15 31.57 -13.80 -8.45
CA VAL A 15 30.92 -12.56 -7.98
C VAL A 15 29.73 -12.16 -8.88
N SER A 16 29.70 -12.61 -10.14
CA SER A 16 28.64 -12.26 -11.10
C SER A 16 27.30 -12.96 -10.82
N PHE A 17 27.22 -13.94 -9.92
CA PHE A 17 26.01 -14.69 -9.59
C PHE A 17 25.16 -14.11 -8.45
N TRP A 18 25.52 -12.95 -7.90
CA TRP A 18 24.64 -12.27 -6.94
C TRP A 18 23.52 -11.57 -7.71
N GLY A 19 22.60 -12.38 -8.25
CA GLY A 19 21.38 -11.91 -8.88
C GLY A 19 20.53 -11.17 -7.86
N PHE A 20 20.38 -9.86 -8.03
CA PHE A 20 19.36 -9.10 -7.35
C PHE A 20 18.00 -9.67 -7.77
N SER A 21 17.30 -10.31 -6.84
CA SER A 21 15.88 -10.62 -7.03
C SER A 21 15.13 -9.29 -7.14
N GLN A 22 14.79 -8.89 -8.36
CA GLN A 22 13.98 -7.69 -8.58
C GLN A 22 12.53 -8.04 -8.29
N THR A 23 12.00 -7.47 -7.24
CA THR A 23 10.58 -7.57 -6.91
C THR A 23 9.78 -6.84 -7.99
N SER A 24 8.84 -7.54 -8.62
CA SER A 24 7.99 -6.98 -9.68
C SER A 24 6.71 -6.40 -9.10
N VAL A 25 6.15 -5.38 -9.74
CA VAL A 25 4.81 -4.86 -9.42
C VAL A 25 3.75 -5.97 -9.56
N ASN A 26 3.97 -6.95 -10.45
CA ASN A 26 3.08 -8.09 -10.69
C ASN A 26 3.00 -9.07 -9.51
N ASP A 27 3.91 -8.99 -8.55
CA ASP A 27 3.90 -9.83 -7.35
C ASP A 27 2.81 -9.39 -6.34
N TYR A 28 2.29 -8.18 -6.47
CA TYR A 28 1.36 -7.57 -5.53
C TYR A 28 -0.07 -7.56 -6.09
N LYS A 29 -1.02 -7.98 -5.27
CA LYS A 29 -2.44 -8.10 -5.65
C LYS A 29 -3.21 -6.79 -5.48
N TYR A 30 -2.81 -5.99 -4.51
CA TYR A 30 -3.53 -4.79 -4.09
C TYR A 30 -2.66 -3.55 -4.14
N VAL A 31 -3.29 -2.40 -4.31
CA VAL A 31 -2.66 -1.10 -4.14
C VAL A 31 -3.51 -0.22 -3.23
N SER A 32 -2.88 0.45 -2.26
CA SER A 32 -3.56 1.45 -1.43
C SER A 32 -3.29 2.85 -1.95
N VAL A 33 -4.33 3.69 -1.94
CA VAL A 33 -4.24 5.12 -2.24
C VAL A 33 -4.54 5.89 -0.96
N PRO A 34 -3.66 6.81 -0.51
CA PRO A 34 -3.89 7.58 0.70
C PRO A 34 -5.03 8.57 0.51
N ASP A 35 -5.68 8.97 1.60
CA ASP A 35 -6.75 9.99 1.58
C ASP A 35 -6.24 11.39 1.23
N ASN A 36 -4.97 11.66 1.45
CA ASN A 36 -4.32 12.94 1.15
C ASN A 36 -2.84 12.76 0.84
N TYR A 37 -2.32 13.52 -0.12
CA TYR A 37 -0.89 13.60 -0.41
C TYR A 37 -0.22 14.69 0.40
N SER A 38 1.03 14.50 0.81
CA SER A 38 1.78 15.39 1.70
C SER A 38 1.91 16.83 1.20
N PHE A 39 1.87 17.05 -0.12
CA PHE A 39 1.95 18.39 -0.73
C PHE A 39 0.59 19.09 -0.87
N LEU A 40 -0.52 18.43 -0.51
CA LEU A 40 -1.88 18.97 -0.56
C LEU A 40 -2.33 19.43 0.82
N LYS A 41 -3.18 20.47 0.86
CA LYS A 41 -3.74 21.00 2.12
C LYS A 41 -5.02 20.32 2.55
N ASN A 42 -5.81 19.85 1.60
CA ASN A 42 -7.13 19.26 1.83
C ASN A 42 -7.21 17.85 1.25
N LYS A 43 -8.08 17.02 1.83
CA LYS A 43 -8.41 15.70 1.27
C LYS A 43 -8.91 15.86 -0.16
N ASP A 44 -8.43 14.97 -1.03
CA ASP A 44 -8.77 14.93 -2.47
C ASP A 44 -8.70 16.28 -3.19
N GLN A 45 -7.78 17.16 -2.76
CA GLN A 45 -7.59 18.46 -3.39
C GLN A 45 -7.27 18.26 -4.88
N TYR A 46 -7.92 19.03 -5.72
CA TYR A 46 -7.87 18.91 -7.20
C TYR A 46 -8.39 17.56 -7.72
N GLN A 47 -9.06 16.77 -6.90
CA GLN A 47 -9.53 15.39 -7.21
C GLN A 47 -8.37 14.44 -7.56
N LEU A 48 -7.20 14.64 -6.93
CA LEU A 48 -6.02 13.84 -7.26
C LEU A 48 -6.09 12.43 -6.69
N ASN A 49 -6.58 12.27 -5.45
CA ASN A 49 -6.70 10.94 -4.85
C ASN A 49 -7.76 10.10 -5.58
N SER A 50 -8.93 10.69 -5.88
CA SER A 50 -9.97 10.05 -6.70
C SER A 50 -9.47 9.71 -8.09
N LEU A 51 -8.69 10.59 -8.73
CA LEU A 51 -8.11 10.34 -10.03
C LEU A 51 -7.06 9.22 -9.97
N THR A 52 -6.26 9.15 -8.91
CA THR A 52 -5.28 8.07 -8.71
C THR A 52 -5.97 6.71 -8.58
N VAL A 53 -7.06 6.63 -7.80
CA VAL A 53 -7.88 5.40 -7.70
C VAL A 53 -8.36 4.97 -9.08
N PHE A 54 -9.00 5.90 -9.82
CA PHE A 54 -9.49 5.61 -11.17
C PHE A 54 -8.39 5.15 -12.13
N LEU A 55 -7.20 5.76 -12.07
CA LEU A 55 -6.08 5.40 -12.95
C LEU A 55 -5.50 4.03 -12.60
N PHE A 56 -5.45 3.64 -11.33
CA PHE A 56 -5.07 2.29 -10.95
C PHE A 56 -6.08 1.26 -11.41
N GLU A 57 -7.38 1.49 -11.17
CA GLU A 57 -8.45 0.59 -11.62
C GLU A 57 -8.46 0.44 -13.14
N LYS A 58 -8.17 1.51 -13.89
CA LYS A 58 -8.02 1.47 -15.35
C LYS A 58 -6.84 0.61 -15.82
N ASN A 59 -5.82 0.44 -14.99
CA ASN A 59 -4.66 -0.41 -15.25
C ASN A 59 -4.75 -1.76 -14.51
N ASP A 60 -5.97 -2.25 -14.27
CA ASP A 60 -6.30 -3.57 -13.73
C ASP A 60 -5.83 -3.83 -12.29
N PHE A 61 -5.43 -2.77 -11.55
CA PHE A 61 -5.11 -2.90 -10.13
C PHE A 61 -6.36 -2.98 -9.25
N THR A 62 -6.35 -3.84 -8.26
CA THR A 62 -7.37 -3.84 -7.21
C THR A 62 -7.03 -2.81 -6.14
N VAL A 63 -7.76 -1.69 -6.12
CA VAL A 63 -7.51 -0.60 -5.18
C VAL A 63 -8.20 -0.83 -3.83
N ILE A 64 -7.44 -0.68 -2.75
CA ILE A 64 -7.92 -0.62 -1.37
C ILE A 64 -7.85 0.82 -0.90
N ASN A 65 -8.96 1.33 -0.41
CA ASN A 65 -9.04 2.66 0.21
C ASN A 65 -9.75 2.55 1.57
N SER A 66 -9.75 3.63 2.34
CA SER A 66 -10.34 3.69 3.67
C SER A 66 -11.84 3.33 3.73
N LEU A 67 -12.54 3.33 2.60
CA LEU A 67 -13.97 3.03 2.49
C LEU A 67 -14.27 1.58 2.14
N LYS A 68 -13.27 0.82 1.65
CA LYS A 68 -13.44 -0.59 1.27
C LYS A 68 -13.07 -1.51 2.43
N SER A 69 -13.85 -2.57 2.60
CA SER A 69 -13.53 -3.64 3.55
C SER A 69 -12.20 -4.29 3.20
N TYR A 70 -11.40 -4.57 4.21
CA TYR A 70 -10.10 -5.24 4.05
C TYR A 70 -10.31 -6.70 3.66
N PRO A 71 -9.81 -7.17 2.51
CA PRO A 71 -9.92 -8.57 2.11
C PRO A 71 -9.24 -9.50 3.11
N SER A 72 -9.79 -10.70 3.31
CA SER A 72 -9.26 -11.66 4.30
C SER A 72 -7.85 -12.15 3.97
N ASP A 73 -7.51 -12.29 2.69
CA ASP A 73 -6.16 -12.65 2.24
C ASP A 73 -5.14 -11.54 2.55
N LEU A 74 -5.52 -10.28 2.38
CA LEU A 74 -4.70 -9.13 2.74
C LEU A 74 -4.55 -9.00 4.27
N ALA A 75 -5.59 -9.31 5.05
CA ALA A 75 -5.50 -9.34 6.51
C ALA A 75 -4.51 -10.41 7.01
N ASN A 76 -4.38 -11.51 6.27
CA ASN A 76 -3.43 -12.59 6.59
C ASN A 76 -2.01 -12.32 6.06
N ASN A 77 -1.87 -11.54 4.99
CA ASN A 77 -0.59 -11.20 4.38
C ASN A 77 -0.56 -9.75 3.89
N ASN A 78 -0.04 -8.86 4.72
CA ASN A 78 0.09 -7.42 4.39
C ASN A 78 1.03 -7.16 3.20
N CYS A 79 1.89 -8.11 2.85
CA CYS A 79 2.83 -7.95 1.75
C CYS A 79 2.20 -8.19 0.37
N LEU A 80 0.90 -8.49 0.30
CA LEU A 80 0.13 -8.43 -0.95
C LEU A 80 -0.21 -7.00 -1.39
N LEU A 81 0.06 -6.00 -0.56
CA LEU A 81 -0.31 -4.61 -0.76
C LEU A 81 0.89 -3.74 -1.14
N LEU A 82 0.75 -3.01 -2.24
CA LEU A 82 1.57 -1.84 -2.54
C LEU A 82 0.96 -0.59 -1.91
N LYS A 83 1.79 0.22 -1.29
CA LYS A 83 1.42 1.57 -0.87
C LYS A 83 1.77 2.54 -1.98
N SER A 84 0.81 3.30 -2.47
CA SER A 84 1.07 4.34 -3.46
C SER A 84 1.24 5.71 -2.79
N ASP A 85 2.19 6.47 -3.29
CA ASP A 85 2.33 7.90 -2.98
C ASP A 85 2.60 8.68 -4.26
N VAL A 86 2.15 9.93 -4.28
CA VAL A 86 2.45 10.88 -5.35
C VAL A 86 3.29 11.99 -4.78
N ILE A 87 4.49 12.16 -5.34
CA ILE A 87 5.46 13.14 -4.88
C ILE A 87 5.47 14.34 -5.82
N LYS A 88 5.41 15.55 -5.27
CA LYS A 88 5.60 16.79 -6.03
C LYS A 88 7.08 17.08 -6.21
N VAL A 89 7.53 17.07 -7.46
CA VAL A 89 8.91 17.38 -7.84
C VAL A 89 9.07 18.87 -8.08
N LYS A 90 10.19 19.46 -7.68
CA LYS A 90 10.47 20.87 -7.88
C LYS A 90 10.47 21.23 -9.38
N GLY A 91 9.80 22.32 -9.75
CA GLY A 91 9.75 22.85 -11.12
C GLY A 91 9.42 24.34 -11.10
N ILE A 92 10.06 25.13 -11.97
CA ILE A 92 9.91 26.59 -11.98
C ILE A 92 8.64 27.02 -12.75
N PHE A 93 8.40 26.44 -13.93
CA PHE A 93 7.28 26.83 -14.81
C PHE A 93 6.35 25.66 -15.16
N LYS A 94 6.48 24.54 -14.46
CA LYS A 94 5.73 23.31 -14.74
C LYS A 94 5.32 22.65 -13.43
N THR A 95 4.12 22.13 -13.40
CA THR A 95 3.72 21.15 -12.39
C THR A 95 4.39 19.81 -12.71
N LYS A 96 5.10 19.25 -11.75
CA LYS A 96 5.80 17.96 -11.88
C LYS A 96 5.39 17.06 -10.75
N LEU A 97 4.98 15.84 -11.09
CA LEU A 97 4.63 14.78 -10.15
C LEU A 97 5.39 13.50 -10.49
N GLN A 98 5.57 12.65 -9.49
CA GLN A 98 6.11 11.31 -9.64
C GLN A 98 5.27 10.35 -8.80
N LEU A 99 4.88 9.22 -9.38
CA LEU A 99 4.21 8.14 -8.68
C LEU A 99 5.26 7.18 -8.14
N VAL A 100 5.13 6.81 -6.87
CA VAL A 100 6.00 5.84 -6.20
C VAL A 100 5.14 4.75 -5.58
N LEU A 101 5.53 3.50 -5.76
CA LEU A 101 4.92 2.34 -5.11
C LEU A 101 5.95 1.70 -4.19
N THR A 102 5.55 1.46 -2.95
CA THR A 102 6.38 0.81 -1.94
C THR A 102 5.72 -0.46 -1.41
N ASP A 103 6.54 -1.41 -1.00
CA ASP A 103 6.09 -2.67 -0.41
C ASP A 103 5.74 -2.54 1.09
N CYS A 104 5.44 -3.68 1.73
CA CYS A 104 5.18 -3.75 3.17
C CYS A 104 6.39 -3.44 4.05
N ARG A 105 7.60 -3.40 3.49
CA ARG A 105 8.87 -3.08 4.16
C ARG A 105 9.38 -1.68 3.80
N ASP A 106 8.53 -0.87 3.13
CA ASP A 106 8.83 0.47 2.62
C ASP A 106 9.94 0.51 1.55
N ASN A 107 10.26 -0.63 0.90
CA ASN A 107 11.14 -0.63 -0.27
C ASN A 107 10.40 -0.11 -1.49
N ILE A 108 11.07 0.68 -2.31
CA ILE A 108 10.51 1.15 -3.58
C ILE A 108 10.48 -0.02 -4.56
N VAL A 109 9.28 -0.41 -4.99
CA VAL A 109 9.05 -1.44 -6.00
C VAL A 109 8.95 -0.82 -7.39
N PHE A 110 8.35 0.38 -7.47
CA PHE A 110 8.21 1.11 -8.71
C PHE A 110 8.29 2.61 -8.49
N SER A 111 8.92 3.29 -9.43
CA SER A 111 8.96 4.75 -9.49
C SER A 111 8.72 5.17 -10.92
N SER A 112 7.65 5.94 -11.16
CA SER A 112 7.30 6.40 -12.49
C SER A 112 8.30 7.40 -13.04
N GLU A 113 8.27 7.61 -14.34
CA GLU A 113 8.82 8.82 -14.91
C GLU A 113 8.11 10.07 -14.37
N ILE A 114 8.78 11.22 -14.46
CA ILE A 114 8.21 12.48 -13.99
C ILE A 114 7.13 12.95 -14.96
N GLY A 115 5.89 12.83 -14.54
CA GLY A 115 4.76 13.41 -15.23
C GLY A 115 4.75 14.95 -15.06
N GLN A 116 4.55 15.68 -16.15
CA GLN A 116 4.62 17.16 -16.13
C GLN A 116 3.50 17.80 -16.91
N SER A 117 3.13 19.02 -16.48
CA SER A 117 2.16 19.89 -17.16
C SER A 117 2.63 21.33 -17.19
N LYS A 118 2.29 22.04 -18.27
CA LYS A 118 2.53 23.49 -18.45
C LYS A 118 1.25 24.32 -18.29
N LEU A 119 0.12 23.68 -17.96
CA LEU A 119 -1.17 24.36 -17.81
C LEU A 119 -1.10 25.37 -16.66
N LYS A 120 -1.79 26.51 -16.83
CA LYS A 120 -1.85 27.57 -15.80
C LYS A 120 -2.90 27.27 -14.73
N ASP A 121 -3.96 26.55 -15.07
CA ASP A 121 -4.98 26.11 -14.12
C ASP A 121 -4.44 25.00 -13.24
N TYR A 122 -4.39 25.24 -11.94
CA TYR A 122 -3.79 24.29 -10.99
C TYR A 122 -4.45 22.92 -11.03
N LYS A 123 -5.80 22.83 -11.03
CA LYS A 123 -6.50 21.56 -11.06
C LYS A 123 -6.14 20.78 -12.31
N LYS A 124 -6.24 21.40 -13.47
CA LYS A 124 -5.90 20.75 -14.74
C LYS A 124 -4.42 20.38 -14.82
N ALA A 125 -3.53 21.26 -14.35
CA ALA A 125 -2.09 21.02 -14.36
C ALA A 125 -1.70 19.81 -13.50
N PHE A 126 -2.25 19.70 -12.30
CA PHE A 126 -1.99 18.55 -11.42
C PHE A 126 -2.58 17.25 -11.98
N GLN A 127 -3.80 17.31 -12.51
CA GLN A 127 -4.44 16.12 -13.11
C GLN A 127 -3.70 15.64 -14.37
N GLU A 128 -3.23 16.56 -15.24
CA GLU A 128 -2.44 16.19 -16.41
C GLU A 128 -1.09 15.59 -16.01
N ALA A 129 -0.37 16.25 -15.09
CA ALA A 129 0.90 15.73 -14.58
C ALA A 129 0.73 14.33 -13.97
N LEU A 130 -0.34 14.09 -13.20
CA LEU A 130 -0.63 12.78 -12.64
C LEU A 130 -0.91 11.74 -13.72
N ARG A 131 -1.73 12.05 -14.73
CA ARG A 131 -1.99 11.12 -15.85
C ARG A 131 -0.70 10.71 -16.56
N ASN A 132 0.22 11.67 -16.72
CA ASN A 132 1.50 11.42 -17.38
C ASN A 132 2.42 10.51 -16.56
N THR A 133 2.29 10.44 -15.22
CA THR A 133 3.04 9.44 -14.42
C THR A 133 2.55 8.03 -14.65
N PHE A 134 1.27 7.85 -14.98
CA PHE A 134 0.68 6.52 -15.21
C PHE A 134 1.02 5.92 -16.58
N VAL A 135 1.59 6.70 -17.51
CA VAL A 135 2.03 6.15 -18.79
C VAL A 135 3.08 5.06 -18.55
N SER A 136 4.10 5.34 -17.74
CA SER A 136 5.15 4.35 -17.43
C SER A 136 4.64 3.17 -16.61
N LEU A 137 3.55 3.31 -15.85
CA LEU A 137 2.90 2.20 -15.16
C LEU A 137 2.13 1.31 -16.16
N ALA A 138 1.42 1.93 -17.11
CA ALA A 138 0.67 1.22 -18.13
C ALA A 138 1.57 0.34 -19.03
N ASP A 139 2.80 0.81 -19.31
CA ASP A 139 3.78 0.06 -20.10
C ASP A 139 4.21 -1.25 -19.42
N LEU A 140 4.01 -1.41 -18.11
CA LEU A 140 4.32 -2.65 -17.39
C LEU A 140 3.32 -3.78 -17.69
N ASN A 141 2.16 -3.49 -18.28
CA ASN A 141 1.11 -4.46 -18.58
C ASN A 141 0.82 -5.33 -17.34
N TYR A 142 0.43 -4.69 -16.25
CA TYR A 142 0.23 -5.34 -14.96
C TYR A 142 -0.70 -6.56 -15.06
N VAL A 143 -0.21 -7.70 -14.56
CA VAL A 143 -0.98 -8.92 -14.34
C VAL A 143 -0.51 -9.56 -13.04
N TYR A 144 -1.43 -9.74 -12.08
CA TYR A 144 -1.06 -10.37 -10.81
C TYR A 144 -0.52 -11.79 -11.01
N SER A 145 0.72 -12.05 -10.60
CA SER A 145 1.41 -13.33 -10.80
C SER A 145 1.24 -14.32 -9.64
N GLY A 146 0.75 -13.87 -8.48
CA GLY A 146 0.59 -14.71 -7.30
C GLY A 146 1.89 -15.12 -6.60
N SER A 147 3.03 -14.52 -6.95
CA SER A 147 4.37 -14.97 -6.55
C SER A 147 4.91 -14.37 -5.25
N VAL A 148 4.11 -13.60 -4.49
CA VAL A 148 4.58 -13.09 -3.18
C VAL A 148 4.80 -14.25 -2.22
N SER A 149 6.05 -14.66 -2.08
CA SER A 149 6.48 -15.61 -1.06
C SER A 149 6.10 -15.05 0.31
N SER A 150 5.22 -15.79 1.00
CA SER A 150 4.91 -15.53 2.42
C SER A 150 6.15 -15.85 3.26
N ASP A 151 7.09 -14.91 3.36
CA ASP A 151 7.99 -14.87 4.51
C ASP A 151 7.16 -14.42 5.72
N LYS A 152 6.26 -15.32 6.13
CA LYS A 152 5.49 -15.19 7.35
C LYS A 152 6.47 -15.35 8.51
N PRO A 153 6.69 -14.32 9.33
CA PRO A 153 7.30 -14.55 10.63
C PRO A 153 6.42 -15.57 11.36
N PRO A 154 6.96 -16.59 12.03
CA PRO A 154 6.15 -17.57 12.76
C PRO A 154 5.29 -16.81 13.78
N LEU A 155 3.98 -16.89 13.63
CA LEU A 155 3.04 -16.45 14.66
C LEU A 155 3.42 -17.18 15.96
N PRO A 156 3.55 -16.48 17.11
CA PRO A 156 3.68 -17.16 18.37
C PRO A 156 2.45 -18.06 18.54
N THR A 157 2.69 -19.34 18.69
CA THR A 157 1.68 -20.34 19.00
C THR A 157 1.00 -19.92 20.29
N VAL A 158 -0.23 -19.39 20.18
CA VAL A 158 -1.08 -19.17 21.35
C VAL A 158 -1.44 -20.55 21.86
N VAL A 159 -0.78 -20.95 22.94
CA VAL A 159 -1.13 -22.14 23.69
C VAL A 159 -2.59 -21.99 24.12
N ALA A 160 -3.45 -22.87 23.62
CA ALA A 160 -4.85 -22.93 24.03
C ALA A 160 -4.89 -23.18 25.55
N ILE A 161 -5.30 -22.18 26.30
CA ILE A 161 -5.64 -22.35 27.71
C ILE A 161 -7.01 -23.04 27.74
N GLU A 162 -7.01 -24.31 28.15
CA GLU A 162 -8.22 -25.05 28.45
C GLU A 162 -9.09 -24.27 29.43
N THR A 163 -10.29 -23.93 29.01
CA THR A 163 -11.32 -23.31 29.87
C THR A 163 -11.90 -24.39 30.76
N LYS A 164 -11.39 -24.46 31.99
CA LYS A 164 -11.95 -25.27 33.06
C LYS A 164 -13.33 -24.69 33.42
N LYS A 165 -14.39 -25.50 33.19
CA LYS A 165 -15.76 -25.22 33.60
C LYS A 165 -15.82 -24.87 35.08
N ILE A 166 -16.25 -23.67 35.43
CA ILE A 166 -16.70 -23.33 36.78
C ILE A 166 -18.23 -23.29 36.76
N LYS A 167 -18.80 -24.13 37.62
CA LYS A 167 -20.24 -24.28 37.86
C LYS A 167 -20.84 -23.00 38.46
N THR A 168 -22.00 -22.64 37.96
CA THR A 168 -22.95 -21.66 38.56
C THR A 168 -23.33 -22.02 40.01
N PRO A 169 -23.56 -21.04 40.86
CA PRO A 169 -24.72 -21.09 41.72
C PRO A 169 -25.66 -19.91 41.48
N GLN A 170 -26.91 -20.29 41.30
CA GLN A 170 -28.08 -19.42 41.40
C GLN A 170 -28.21 -18.84 42.80
N HIS A 171 -28.57 -17.57 42.93
CA HIS A 171 -29.46 -17.10 43.97
C HIS A 171 -30.27 -15.89 43.53
N LEU A 172 -31.56 -16.06 43.72
CA LEU A 172 -32.67 -15.14 43.55
C LEU A 172 -32.56 -13.88 44.43
N ALA A 173 -33.05 -12.74 43.95
CA ALA A 173 -34.08 -11.90 44.60
C ALA A 173 -34.24 -10.58 43.84
N LEU A 174 -35.26 -10.47 43.25
CA LEU A 174 -36.41 -9.60 43.10
C LEU A 174 -36.43 -8.40 44.07
N VAL A 175 -36.38 -7.16 43.53
CA VAL A 175 -37.16 -5.98 43.99
C VAL A 175 -37.19 -4.92 42.86
N ALA A 176 -38.36 -4.63 42.36
CA ALA A 176 -38.80 -3.36 41.77
C ALA A 176 -39.94 -2.81 42.67
N PRO A 177 -40.52 -1.65 42.45
CA PRO A 177 -40.10 -0.39 41.82
C PRO A 177 -40.34 0.81 42.77
N GLU A 178 -39.89 1.99 42.44
CA GLU A 178 -40.65 3.19 42.86
C GLU A 178 -40.44 4.41 41.95
N THR A 179 -41.54 4.80 41.37
CA THR A 179 -41.83 6.03 40.67
C THR A 179 -41.91 7.21 41.64
N GLN A 180 -41.24 8.32 41.37
CA GLN A 180 -41.74 9.63 41.80
C GLN A 180 -41.47 10.71 40.77
N ILE A 181 -42.57 11.17 40.23
CA ILE A 181 -42.78 12.42 39.52
C ILE A 181 -42.87 13.52 40.59
N ILE A 182 -42.15 14.62 40.44
CA ILE A 182 -42.57 15.93 40.92
C ILE A 182 -42.19 17.00 39.93
N ALA A 183 -43.21 17.76 39.55
CA ALA A 183 -43.19 18.89 38.64
C ALA A 183 -42.89 20.20 39.37
N ALA A 184 -42.56 21.19 38.54
CA ALA A 184 -42.84 22.63 38.69
C ALA A 184 -42.03 23.45 39.72
N THR A 185 -41.23 24.37 39.32
CA THR A 185 -41.58 25.81 39.14
C THR A 185 -40.54 26.47 38.23
#